data_ffcb66b868cfebcc86eab6082d587c0a
#
_entry.id   ffcb66b868cfebcc86eab6082d587c0a
#
_cell.length_a   1.000
_cell.length_b   1.000
_cell.length_c   1.000
_cell.angle_alpha   90.00
_cell.angle_beta   90.00
_cell.angle_gamma   90.00
#
_symmetry.space_group_name_H-M   'P 1'
#
loop_
_entity.id
_entity.type
_entity.pdbx_description
1 polymer ?
#
loop_
_entity_poly.entity_id
_entity_poly.type
_entity_poly.pdbx_seq_one_letter_code
_entity_poly.pdbx_strand_id
1 'polypeptide(L)'
;MKYIKYPLGKIYDKFFPEDKPKGYEFDSIDKISLLYNLLTVKFERRVTVFEGASDSWLYPNSIGKSSVGLNDEFLDEHPNVRYFFDNDKAGYTKMAEKIKLGKKVFMWRKFISDFELWDYDLKDWADIIVLSSQIKKPLFREAEKYFTSEALDLIYV
;
A
#
# COMPACT_ATOMS: atom_id res chain seq x y z
N MET A 1 7.20 6.28 -22.65
CA MET A 1 6.92 5.19 -21.69
C MET A 1 7.83 5.26 -20.45
N LYS A 2 7.62 6.28 -19.63
CA LYS A 2 8.50 6.55 -18.48
C LYS A 2 8.29 5.58 -17.32
N TYR A 3 7.15 4.96 -17.25
CA TYR A 3 6.79 3.99 -16.23
C TYR A 3 7.28 2.57 -16.51
N ILE A 4 7.72 2.32 -17.70
CA ILE A 4 8.55 1.14 -17.98
C ILE A 4 10.00 1.43 -17.56
N LYS A 5 10.14 2.31 -16.60
CA LYS A 5 11.41 2.75 -16.08
C LYS A 5 12.15 1.62 -15.38
N TYR A 6 11.45 0.60 -14.91
CA TYR A 6 12.02 -0.51 -14.19
C TYR A 6 11.43 -1.83 -14.62
N PRO A 7 12.23 -2.77 -15.07
CA PRO A 7 13.62 -2.70 -15.59
C PRO A 7 13.71 -2.18 -17.02
N LEU A 8 12.58 -2.13 -17.75
CA LEU A 8 12.54 -1.85 -19.20
C LEU A 8 12.96 -0.43 -19.55
N GLY A 9 12.67 0.54 -18.68
CA GLY A 9 13.11 1.92 -18.88
C GLY A 9 14.63 2.06 -18.92
N LYS A 10 15.36 1.30 -18.11
CA LYS A 10 16.82 1.26 -18.16
C LYS A 10 17.35 0.60 -19.42
N ILE A 11 16.65 -0.39 -19.94
CA ILE A 11 16.97 -1.04 -21.19
C ILE A 11 16.74 -0.07 -22.34
N TYR A 12 15.57 0.59 -22.35
CA TYR A 12 15.24 1.60 -23.35
C TYR A 12 16.27 2.74 -23.35
N ASP A 13 16.61 3.28 -22.18
CA ASP A 13 17.60 4.35 -22.01
C ASP A 13 18.97 3.97 -22.53
N LYS A 14 19.31 2.68 -22.49
CA LYS A 14 20.60 2.16 -23.00
C LYS A 14 20.64 2.09 -24.53
N PHE A 15 19.52 1.67 -25.16
CA PHE A 15 19.48 1.44 -26.61
C PHE A 15 18.99 2.66 -27.40
N PHE A 16 18.23 3.56 -26.75
CA PHE A 16 17.62 4.74 -27.38
C PHE A 16 17.84 6.02 -26.54
N PRO A 17 19.11 6.37 -26.25
CA PRO A 17 19.41 7.50 -25.35
C PRO A 17 18.95 8.85 -25.87
N GLU A 18 18.84 9.00 -27.21
CA GLU A 18 18.49 10.24 -27.88
C GLU A 18 16.97 10.45 -28.03
N ASP A 19 16.17 9.40 -27.87
CA ASP A 19 14.72 9.43 -28.07
C ASP A 19 13.93 9.70 -26.78
N LYS A 20 14.61 10.19 -25.75
CA LYS A 20 13.92 10.50 -24.48
C LYS A 20 12.99 11.70 -24.63
N PRO A 21 11.68 11.51 -24.48
CA PRO A 21 10.77 12.64 -24.48
C PRO A 21 11.07 13.55 -23.28
N LYS A 22 11.41 14.81 -23.56
CA LYS A 22 11.61 15.82 -22.52
C LYS A 22 10.27 16.17 -21.90
N GLY A 23 10.21 16.16 -20.54
CA GLY A 23 9.03 16.58 -19.81
C GLY A 23 7.82 15.64 -19.97
N TYR A 24 8.05 14.36 -20.26
CA TYR A 24 6.97 13.38 -20.35
C TYR A 24 6.25 13.25 -19.01
N GLU A 25 4.96 13.51 -19.02
CA GLU A 25 4.06 13.30 -17.88
C GLU A 25 3.07 12.18 -18.23
N PHE A 26 2.76 11.36 -17.22
CA PHE A 26 1.73 10.34 -17.35
C PHE A 26 0.35 11.00 -17.37
N ASP A 27 -0.47 10.59 -18.29
CA ASP A 27 -1.90 10.89 -18.22
C ASP A 27 -2.61 10.05 -17.15
N SER A 28 -3.90 10.24 -17.00
CA SER A 28 -4.70 9.53 -15.99
C SER A 28 -4.73 8.00 -16.21
N ILE A 29 -4.68 7.55 -17.45
CA ILE A 29 -4.69 6.12 -17.80
C ILE A 29 -3.36 5.50 -17.41
N ASP A 30 -2.27 6.16 -17.74
CA ASP A 30 -0.93 5.71 -17.37
C ASP A 30 -0.76 5.63 -15.85
N LYS A 31 -1.32 6.57 -15.12
CA LYS A 31 -1.31 6.55 -13.63
C LYS A 31 -2.06 5.36 -13.06
N ILE A 32 -3.21 5.01 -13.63
CA ILE A 32 -3.96 3.80 -13.25
C ILE A 32 -3.14 2.53 -13.52
N SER A 33 -2.40 2.48 -14.62
CA SER A 33 -1.56 1.32 -14.97
C SER A 33 -0.41 1.07 -13.98
N LEU A 34 -0.10 2.04 -13.12
CA LEU A 34 0.89 1.89 -12.04
C LEU A 34 0.34 1.24 -10.76
N LEU A 35 -0.92 0.85 -10.76
CA LEU A 35 -1.53 0.07 -9.67
C LEU A 35 -1.37 -1.41 -9.97
N TYR A 36 -0.52 -2.08 -9.19
CA TYR A 36 -0.31 -3.51 -9.30
C TYR A 36 -1.55 -4.28 -8.89
N ASN A 37 -1.85 -5.36 -9.60
CA ASN A 37 -2.98 -6.25 -9.39
C ASN A 37 -4.36 -5.63 -9.63
N LEU A 38 -4.48 -4.39 -10.08
CA LEU A 38 -5.79 -3.73 -10.27
C LEU A 38 -6.75 -4.56 -11.14
N LEU A 39 -6.24 -5.20 -12.20
CA LEU A 39 -7.06 -5.99 -13.12
C LEU A 39 -7.45 -7.38 -12.57
N THR A 40 -6.87 -7.80 -11.47
CA THR A 40 -7.09 -9.14 -10.89
C THR A 40 -7.89 -9.11 -9.60
N VAL A 41 -8.01 -7.95 -8.95
CA VAL A 41 -8.77 -7.83 -7.71
C VAL A 41 -10.27 -7.92 -7.95
N LYS A 42 -10.96 -8.46 -6.95
CA LYS A 42 -12.42 -8.61 -6.94
C LYS A 42 -13.00 -7.62 -5.92
N PHE A 43 -13.57 -6.53 -6.41
CA PHE A 43 -14.14 -5.46 -5.56
C PHE A 43 -15.40 -5.88 -4.80
N GLU A 44 -16.03 -7.00 -5.16
CA GLU A 44 -17.12 -7.61 -4.39
C GLU A 44 -16.62 -8.20 -3.05
N ARG A 45 -15.30 -8.39 -2.94
CA ARG A 45 -14.62 -8.84 -1.73
C ARG A 45 -13.80 -7.72 -1.15
N ARG A 46 -13.31 -7.93 0.07
CA ARG A 46 -12.37 -7.02 0.70
C ARG A 46 -11.10 -6.89 -0.13
N VAL A 47 -10.74 -5.64 -0.45
CA VAL A 47 -9.51 -5.27 -1.15
C VAL A 47 -8.64 -4.48 -0.20
N THR A 48 -7.38 -4.87 -0.03
CA THR A 48 -6.40 -4.11 0.75
C THR A 48 -5.45 -3.38 -0.19
N VAL A 49 -5.29 -2.07 -0.01
CA VAL A 49 -4.39 -1.22 -0.79
C VAL A 49 -3.14 -0.95 0.03
N PHE A 50 -1.99 -1.28 -0.53
CA PHE A 50 -0.65 -1.06 0.04
C PHE A 50 0.07 0.10 -0.65
N GLU A 51 1.03 0.72 0.04
CA GLU A 51 1.91 1.72 -0.57
C GLU A 51 2.92 1.11 -1.52
N GLY A 52 3.40 -0.10 -1.22
CA GLY A 52 4.36 -0.85 -2.03
C GLY A 52 3.73 -1.92 -2.91
N ALA A 53 4.31 -2.15 -4.08
CA ALA A 53 3.92 -3.25 -4.94
C ALA A 53 4.26 -4.61 -4.32
N SER A 54 5.42 -4.70 -3.64
CA SER A 54 5.91 -5.93 -3.01
C SER A 54 4.95 -6.47 -1.94
N ASP A 55 4.34 -5.59 -1.15
CA ASP A 55 3.39 -5.98 -0.10
C ASP A 55 2.15 -6.61 -0.69
N SER A 56 1.67 -6.06 -1.82
CA SER A 56 0.51 -6.61 -2.51
C SER A 56 0.74 -8.02 -3.07
N TRP A 57 1.98 -8.41 -3.33
CA TRP A 57 2.29 -9.79 -3.77
C TRP A 57 2.17 -10.80 -2.63
N LEU A 58 2.31 -10.33 -1.41
CA LEU A 58 2.27 -11.16 -0.21
C LEU A 58 0.87 -11.21 0.42
N TYR A 59 -0.12 -10.56 -0.20
CA TYR A 59 -1.46 -10.43 0.36
C TYR A 59 -2.55 -10.73 -0.69
N PRO A 60 -3.52 -11.59 -0.36
CA PRO A 60 -4.58 -11.95 -1.32
C PRO A 60 -5.54 -10.78 -1.57
N ASN A 61 -6.03 -10.66 -2.80
CA ASN A 61 -6.99 -9.66 -3.24
C ASN A 61 -6.58 -8.24 -2.84
N SER A 62 -5.40 -7.84 -3.25
CA SER A 62 -4.78 -6.56 -2.88
C SER A 62 -4.25 -5.79 -4.07
N ILE A 63 -4.11 -4.49 -3.88
CA ILE A 63 -3.54 -3.53 -4.82
C ILE A 63 -2.28 -2.94 -4.20
N GLY A 64 -1.19 -2.88 -4.96
CA GLY A 64 0.02 -2.16 -4.61
C GLY A 64 0.20 -0.91 -5.45
N LYS A 65 0.63 0.18 -4.84
CA LYS A 65 0.99 1.40 -5.55
C LYS A 65 2.46 1.38 -5.95
N SER A 66 2.81 1.88 -7.12
CA SER A 66 4.19 1.93 -7.60
C SER A 66 4.87 3.27 -7.39
N SER A 67 4.13 4.30 -7.04
CA SER A 67 4.70 5.63 -6.81
C SER A 67 3.83 6.51 -5.91
N VAL A 68 4.49 7.46 -5.26
CA VAL A 68 3.83 8.55 -4.51
C VAL A 68 3.09 9.46 -5.50
N GLY A 69 1.89 9.90 -5.13
CA GLY A 69 1.12 10.88 -5.92
C GLY A 69 0.23 10.29 -7.01
N LEU A 70 0.04 8.97 -7.03
CA LEU A 70 -1.02 8.37 -7.83
C LEU A 70 -2.38 8.82 -7.31
N ASN A 71 -3.22 9.29 -8.24
CA ASN A 71 -4.62 9.54 -7.93
C ASN A 71 -5.33 8.19 -7.76
N ASP A 72 -5.66 7.86 -6.54
CA ASP A 72 -6.36 6.63 -6.15
C ASP A 72 -7.78 6.90 -5.61
N GLU A 73 -8.30 8.10 -5.85
CA GLU A 73 -9.61 8.54 -5.35
C GLU A 73 -10.73 7.61 -5.81
N PHE A 74 -10.63 7.05 -7.02
CA PHE A 74 -11.62 6.09 -7.50
C PHE A 74 -11.71 4.82 -6.62
N LEU A 75 -10.63 4.45 -5.92
CA LEU A 75 -10.65 3.33 -4.98
C LEU A 75 -11.50 3.65 -3.73
N ASP A 76 -11.63 4.94 -3.40
CA ASP A 76 -12.44 5.38 -2.28
C ASP A 76 -13.94 5.26 -2.56
N GLU A 77 -14.35 5.13 -3.82
CA GLU A 77 -15.75 4.87 -4.18
C GLU A 77 -16.19 3.44 -3.85
N HIS A 78 -15.24 2.52 -3.70
CA HIS A 78 -15.54 1.12 -3.41
C HIS A 78 -15.66 0.87 -1.89
N PRO A 79 -16.80 0.35 -1.41
CA PRO A 79 -17.05 0.18 0.03
C PRO A 79 -16.16 -0.89 0.67
N ASN A 80 -15.69 -1.86 -0.11
CA ASN A 80 -14.88 -2.96 0.38
C ASN A 80 -13.37 -2.68 0.39
N VAL A 81 -12.96 -1.47 -0.03
CA VAL A 81 -11.55 -1.06 -0.03
C VAL A 81 -11.14 -0.57 1.35
N ARG A 82 -9.98 -1.01 1.79
CA ARG A 82 -9.28 -0.57 3.00
C ARG A 82 -7.80 -0.35 2.70
N TYR A 83 -7.10 0.35 3.57
CA TYR A 83 -5.74 0.80 3.35
C TYR A 83 -4.78 0.28 4.41
N PHE A 84 -3.63 -0.17 3.95
CA PHE A 84 -2.49 -0.50 4.78
C PHE A 84 -1.34 0.39 4.36
N PHE A 85 -1.09 1.45 5.13
CA PHE A 85 -0.01 2.39 4.91
C PHE A 85 1.22 2.00 5.72
N ASP A 86 2.39 2.48 5.30
CA ASP A 86 3.63 2.24 6.00
C ASP A 86 3.61 2.89 7.40
N ASN A 87 4.34 2.30 8.33
CA ASN A 87 4.48 2.77 9.71
C ASN A 87 5.47 3.92 9.80
N ASP A 88 5.17 5.01 9.12
CA ASP A 88 5.99 6.22 9.10
C ASP A 88 5.12 7.49 9.14
N LYS A 89 5.77 8.66 9.21
CA LYS A 89 5.07 9.94 9.28
C LYS A 89 4.16 10.19 8.08
N ALA A 90 4.58 9.79 6.89
CA ALA A 90 3.79 9.96 5.66
C ALA A 90 2.56 9.05 5.67
N GLY A 91 2.76 7.79 6.07
CA GLY A 91 1.68 6.81 6.25
C GLY A 91 0.63 7.29 7.25
N TYR A 92 1.04 7.78 8.42
CA TYR A 92 0.10 8.34 9.43
C TYR A 92 -0.73 9.51 8.89
N THR A 93 -0.14 10.39 8.09
CA THR A 93 -0.88 11.49 7.45
C THR A 93 -1.97 10.95 6.53
N LYS A 94 -1.63 9.99 5.67
CA LYS A 94 -2.57 9.34 4.74
C LYS A 94 -3.67 8.55 5.47
N MET A 95 -3.31 7.85 6.55
CA MET A 95 -4.29 7.15 7.40
C MET A 95 -5.35 8.11 7.93
N ALA A 96 -4.93 9.26 8.47
CA ALA A 96 -5.84 10.28 8.97
C ALA A 96 -6.75 10.86 7.86
N GLU A 97 -6.23 11.05 6.66
CA GLU A 97 -7.02 11.48 5.49
C GLU A 97 -8.07 10.43 5.11
N LYS A 98 -7.69 9.16 5.02
CA LYS A 98 -8.63 8.08 4.64
C LYS A 98 -9.70 7.82 5.70
N ILE A 99 -9.38 7.94 6.99
CA ILE A 99 -10.39 7.87 8.07
C ILE A 99 -11.43 8.99 7.94
N LYS A 100 -11.04 10.21 7.60
CA LYS A 100 -11.99 11.32 7.34
C LYS A 100 -12.96 11.00 6.20
N LEU A 101 -12.56 10.15 5.27
CA LEU A 101 -13.41 9.64 4.19
C LEU A 101 -14.21 8.38 4.59
N GLY A 102 -14.16 7.98 5.86
CA GLY A 102 -14.83 6.77 6.37
C GLY A 102 -14.19 5.46 5.91
N LYS A 103 -12.94 5.50 5.44
CA LYS A 103 -12.22 4.31 4.99
C LYS A 103 -11.48 3.62 6.13
N LYS A 104 -11.41 2.30 6.06
CA LYS A 104 -10.67 1.52 7.05
C LYS A 104 -9.18 1.59 6.79
N VAL A 105 -8.43 1.85 7.86
CA VAL A 105 -6.96 1.86 7.87
C VAL A 105 -6.42 0.95 8.95
N PHE A 106 -5.18 0.49 8.78
CA PHE A 106 -4.52 -0.38 9.74
C PHE A 106 -4.02 0.39 10.97
N MET A 107 -4.29 -0.13 12.16
CA MET A 107 -3.91 0.48 13.45
C MET A 107 -2.54 -0.01 13.91
N TRP A 108 -1.45 0.57 13.43
CA TRP A 108 -0.10 0.17 13.77
C TRP A 108 0.20 0.16 15.26
N ARG A 109 -0.10 1.27 15.94
CA ARG A 109 0.22 1.41 17.39
C ARG A 109 -0.52 0.39 18.24
N LYS A 110 -1.81 0.17 17.92
CA LYS A 110 -2.59 -0.85 18.62
C LYS A 110 -2.04 -2.25 18.37
N PHE A 111 -1.72 -2.59 17.12
CA PHE A 111 -1.15 -3.87 16.76
C PHE A 111 0.19 -4.10 17.47
N ILE A 112 1.10 -3.13 17.43
CA ILE A 112 2.40 -3.20 18.10
C ILE A 112 2.22 -3.35 19.63
N SER A 113 1.30 -2.60 20.22
CA SER A 113 1.01 -2.65 21.65
C SER A 113 0.45 -4.01 22.09
N ASP A 114 -0.57 -4.52 21.39
CA ASP A 114 -1.26 -5.75 21.77
C ASP A 114 -0.36 -7.00 21.66
N PHE A 115 0.66 -6.95 20.80
CA PHE A 115 1.63 -8.03 20.62
C PHE A 115 3.01 -7.77 21.27
N GLU A 116 3.17 -6.62 21.95
CA GLU A 116 4.42 -6.22 22.62
C GLU A 116 5.62 -6.17 21.65
N LEU A 117 5.40 -5.58 20.45
CA LEU A 117 6.38 -5.58 19.34
C LEU A 117 7.26 -4.32 19.29
N TRP A 118 7.39 -3.58 20.39
CA TRP A 118 8.10 -2.30 20.45
C TRP A 118 9.60 -2.39 20.12
N ASP A 119 10.20 -3.56 20.32
CA ASP A 119 11.63 -3.80 20.06
C ASP A 119 11.92 -4.14 18.58
N TYR A 120 10.87 -4.19 17.73
CA TYR A 120 10.99 -4.51 16.31
C TYR A 120 10.71 -3.29 15.45
N ASP A 121 11.58 -3.01 14.48
CA ASP A 121 11.40 -1.92 13.49
C ASP A 121 10.48 -2.40 12.36
N LEU A 122 9.17 -2.39 12.64
CA LEU A 122 8.14 -2.80 11.67
C LEU A 122 7.68 -1.59 10.86
N LYS A 123 7.87 -1.63 9.55
CA LYS A 123 7.54 -0.53 8.63
C LYS A 123 6.40 -0.84 7.69
N ASP A 124 6.33 -2.06 7.19
CA ASP A 124 5.41 -2.48 6.15
C ASP A 124 4.83 -3.89 6.40
N TRP A 125 4.03 -4.37 5.45
CA TRP A 125 3.44 -5.70 5.54
C TRP A 125 4.48 -6.82 5.46
N ALA A 126 5.52 -6.66 4.65
CA ALA A 126 6.58 -7.64 4.52
C ALA A 126 7.30 -7.87 5.86
N ASP A 127 7.53 -6.80 6.63
CA ASP A 127 8.11 -6.90 7.96
C ASP A 127 7.26 -7.74 8.92
N ILE A 128 5.93 -7.59 8.89
CA ILE A 128 5.02 -8.42 9.69
C ILE A 128 5.15 -9.91 9.30
N ILE A 129 5.26 -10.21 8.02
CA ILE A 129 5.43 -11.60 7.55
C ILE A 129 6.77 -12.17 8.00
N VAL A 130 7.85 -11.43 7.82
CA VAL A 130 9.19 -11.84 8.24
C VAL A 130 9.24 -12.09 9.74
N LEU A 131 8.74 -11.15 10.53
CA LEU A 131 8.68 -11.29 11.98
C LEU A 131 7.81 -12.48 12.40
N SER A 132 6.65 -12.67 11.78
CA SER A 132 5.79 -13.84 12.05
C SER A 132 6.54 -15.15 11.92
N SER A 133 7.38 -15.26 10.89
CA SER A 133 8.23 -16.44 10.67
C SER A 133 9.31 -16.58 11.73
N GLN A 134 9.98 -15.47 12.10
CA GLN A 134 11.08 -15.48 13.08
C GLN A 134 10.61 -15.88 14.47
N ILE A 135 9.51 -15.30 14.95
CA ILE A 135 8.98 -15.58 16.31
C ILE A 135 8.00 -16.75 16.34
N LYS A 136 7.73 -17.39 15.18
CA LYS A 136 6.80 -18.51 15.02
C LYS A 136 5.37 -18.21 15.54
N LYS A 137 4.93 -16.98 15.40
CA LYS A 137 3.56 -16.53 15.70
C LYS A 137 2.88 -16.04 14.42
N PRO A 138 1.62 -16.38 14.15
CA PRO A 138 0.94 -15.99 12.90
C PRO A 138 0.42 -14.54 12.95
N LEU A 139 1.31 -13.57 13.19
CA LEU A 139 0.95 -12.14 13.32
C LEU A 139 0.19 -11.62 12.11
N PHE A 140 0.52 -12.08 10.91
CA PHE A 140 -0.17 -11.69 9.67
C PHE A 140 -1.65 -12.08 9.64
N ARG A 141 -2.06 -13.16 10.35
CA ARG A 141 -3.48 -13.54 10.48
C ARG A 141 -4.19 -12.67 11.49
N GLU A 142 -3.51 -12.33 12.58
CA GLU A 142 -4.06 -11.47 13.61
C GLU A 142 -4.22 -10.02 13.12
N ALA A 143 -3.33 -9.54 12.26
CA ALA A 143 -3.35 -8.21 11.68
C ALA A 143 -4.70 -7.86 11.00
N GLU A 144 -5.41 -8.87 10.49
CA GLU A 144 -6.76 -8.70 9.91
C GLU A 144 -7.76 -8.00 10.82
N LYS A 145 -7.58 -8.11 12.14
CA LYS A 145 -8.49 -7.56 13.15
C LYS A 145 -8.21 -6.08 13.45
N TYR A 146 -7.10 -5.53 12.93
CA TYR A 146 -6.59 -4.21 13.30
C TYR A 146 -6.87 -3.12 12.26
N PHE A 147 -8.01 -3.21 11.57
CA PHE A 147 -8.45 -2.17 10.66
C PHE A 147 -9.64 -1.42 11.23
N THR A 148 -9.56 -0.09 11.26
CA THR A 148 -10.61 0.79 11.77
C THR A 148 -10.95 1.91 10.79
N SER A 149 -12.20 2.40 10.86
CA SER A 149 -12.66 3.65 10.23
C SER A 149 -13.08 4.69 11.27
N GLU A 150 -12.89 4.40 12.54
CA GLU A 150 -13.35 5.26 13.64
C GLU A 150 -12.33 6.37 13.92
N ALA A 151 -12.77 7.63 13.90
CA ALA A 151 -11.90 8.77 14.13
C ALA A 151 -11.26 8.76 15.53
N LEU A 152 -11.93 8.18 16.53
CA LEU A 152 -11.40 8.06 17.89
C LEU A 152 -10.21 7.10 17.96
N ASP A 153 -10.11 6.17 17.01
CA ASP A 153 -9.00 5.22 16.95
C ASP A 153 -7.73 5.82 16.34
N LEU A 154 -7.75 7.09 15.89
CA LEU A 154 -6.55 7.78 15.39
C LEU A 154 -5.38 7.79 16.38
N ILE A 155 -5.66 7.65 17.67
CA ILE A 155 -4.62 7.50 18.71
C ILE A 155 -3.84 6.18 18.60
N TYR A 156 -4.41 5.19 17.92
CA TYR A 156 -3.85 3.84 17.72
C TYR A 156 -3.30 3.61 16.31
N VAL A 157 -3.42 4.60 15.46
CA VAL A 157 -2.95 4.57 14.07
C VAL A 157 -1.49 4.91 13.98
#